data_eb2208d0667ea90de343e42b2ec11934
#
_entry.id   eb2208d0667ea90de343e42b2ec11934
#
_cell.length_a   1.000
_cell.length_b   1.000
_cell.length_c   1.000
_cell.angle_alpha   90.00
_cell.angle_beta   90.00
_cell.angle_gamma   90.00
#
_symmetry.space_group_name_H-M   'P 1'
#
loop_
_entity.id
_entity.type
_entity.pdbx_description
1 polymer ?
#
loop_
_entity_poly.entity_id
_entity_poly.type
_entity_poly.pdbx_seq_one_letter_code
_entity_poly.pdbx_strand_id
1 'polypeptide(L)'
;MEIWDAYDRNLEKIEGMTLIRGEKIPEGVYHLVCDVIVRHTDGEYLLMQRDSRKHYGGMWEATAGGSALQGEKPLDCAIRELREETGIRAEYLEEVGRVRAAGRNAIYCEFLCITDCKKDSIILQEGETAAYQWVTQDELLSMKREELVTQRMQNFVDDLKPGNRLDVKKLTAADAEWNVLADYAENCSWGAGRTLAEEMRQNHFTGWERVILAEDQGRIAGYCTVSGTDCIPDVPYMPYIGMLFVGEEYRGKRLSQRMIDDASEYLKELGFSEVYLVSDHENLYEKYGFQVIDEKMAPWGRMQKIYWKGL
;
A
#
# COMPACT_ATOMS: atom_id res chain seq x y z
N MET A 1 18.05 6.04 -27.55
CA MET A 1 18.73 5.44 -26.38
C MET A 1 17.95 5.91 -25.17
N GLU A 2 17.42 4.99 -24.39
CA GLU A 2 16.56 5.32 -23.24
C GLU A 2 17.42 5.40 -21.99
N ILE A 3 17.31 6.49 -21.26
CA ILE A 3 18.09 6.79 -20.06
C ILE A 3 17.15 6.87 -18.88
N TRP A 4 17.51 6.26 -17.76
CA TRP A 4 16.75 6.21 -16.53
C TRP A 4 17.50 6.86 -15.38
N ASP A 5 16.77 7.34 -14.39
CA ASP A 5 17.33 7.70 -13.09
C ASP A 5 17.68 6.43 -12.31
N ALA A 6 18.73 6.50 -11.51
CA ALA A 6 19.15 5.44 -10.61
C ALA A 6 18.58 5.67 -9.21
N TYR A 7 18.15 4.59 -8.56
CA TYR A 7 17.60 4.59 -7.19
C TYR A 7 18.31 3.56 -6.34
N ASP A 8 18.39 3.82 -5.05
CA ASP A 8 18.89 2.88 -4.07
C ASP A 8 17.77 1.92 -3.56
N ARG A 9 18.14 1.04 -2.64
CA ARG A 9 17.19 0.08 -2.03
C ARG A 9 16.07 0.72 -1.19
N ASN A 10 16.25 1.99 -0.78
CA ASN A 10 15.28 2.75 0.03
C ASN A 10 14.37 3.61 -0.86
N LEU A 11 14.47 3.47 -2.19
CA LEU A 11 13.72 4.23 -3.20
C LEU A 11 14.18 5.69 -3.31
N GLU A 12 15.37 6.01 -2.82
CA GLU A 12 15.96 7.33 -2.94
C GLU A 12 16.76 7.44 -4.24
N LYS A 13 16.60 8.55 -4.94
CA LYS A 13 17.34 8.81 -6.18
C LYS A 13 18.83 8.99 -5.87
N ILE A 14 19.68 8.30 -6.62
CA ILE A 14 21.13 8.43 -6.50
C ILE A 14 21.55 9.61 -7.39
N GLU A 15 21.92 10.71 -6.76
CA GLU A 15 22.33 11.92 -7.46
C GLU A 15 23.56 11.69 -8.36
N GLY A 16 23.50 12.21 -9.58
CA GLY A 16 24.59 12.12 -10.55
C GLY A 16 24.75 10.76 -11.23
N MET A 17 23.89 9.77 -10.91
CA MET A 17 23.91 8.45 -11.53
C MET A 17 22.72 8.25 -12.45
N THR A 18 23.01 7.78 -13.69
CA THR A 18 22.00 7.40 -14.67
C THR A 18 22.23 5.97 -15.14
N LEU A 19 21.16 5.34 -15.62
CA LEU A 19 21.16 3.98 -16.16
C LEU A 19 20.77 4.04 -17.65
N ILE A 20 21.33 3.14 -18.45
CA ILE A 20 21.03 3.04 -19.88
C ILE A 20 20.31 1.71 -20.13
N ARG A 21 19.18 1.76 -20.85
CA ARG A 21 18.44 0.56 -21.22
C ARG A 21 19.32 -0.42 -21.99
N GLY A 22 19.36 -1.66 -21.52
CA GLY A 22 20.16 -2.74 -22.11
C GLY A 22 21.56 -2.89 -21.54
N GLU A 23 22.01 -1.96 -20.69
CA GLU A 23 23.27 -2.10 -19.97
C GLU A 23 23.07 -2.80 -18.62
N LYS A 24 24.15 -3.37 -18.08
CA LYS A 24 24.13 -4.03 -16.78
C LYS A 24 23.96 -3.02 -15.66
N ILE A 25 22.88 -3.13 -14.92
CA ILE A 25 22.66 -2.30 -13.73
C ILE A 25 23.52 -2.83 -12.57
N PRO A 26 24.25 -1.96 -11.84
CA PRO A 26 25.03 -2.35 -10.67
C PRO A 26 24.17 -2.99 -9.59
N GLU A 27 24.79 -3.84 -8.76
CA GLU A 27 24.12 -4.43 -7.60
C GLU A 27 23.70 -3.36 -6.59
N GLY A 28 22.48 -3.49 -6.06
CA GLY A 28 21.91 -2.52 -5.13
C GLY A 28 21.38 -1.23 -5.77
N VAL A 29 21.45 -1.11 -7.10
CA VAL A 29 20.90 -0.01 -7.86
C VAL A 29 19.69 -0.47 -8.65
N TYR A 30 18.69 0.40 -8.77
CA TYR A 30 17.39 0.10 -9.35
C TYR A 30 16.94 1.23 -10.29
N HIS A 31 16.10 0.90 -11.28
CA HIS A 31 15.31 1.88 -12.02
C HIS A 31 13.83 1.76 -11.64
N LEU A 32 13.04 2.79 -11.93
CA LEU A 32 11.60 2.75 -11.73
C LEU A 32 10.89 2.16 -12.94
N VAL A 33 9.90 1.33 -12.68
CA VAL A 33 8.93 0.83 -13.65
C VAL A 33 7.55 1.19 -13.13
N CYS A 34 6.71 1.82 -13.94
CA CYS A 34 5.37 2.19 -13.58
C CYS A 34 4.38 1.28 -14.29
N ASP A 35 3.55 0.59 -13.53
CA ASP A 35 2.47 -0.26 -14.06
C ASP A 35 1.12 0.38 -13.71
N VAL A 36 0.16 0.35 -14.65
CA VAL A 36 -1.17 0.90 -14.46
C VAL A 36 -2.23 -0.19 -14.59
N ILE A 37 -2.95 -0.45 -13.52
CA ILE A 37 -4.14 -1.29 -13.52
C ILE A 37 -5.32 -0.43 -13.97
N VAL A 38 -6.00 -0.83 -15.04
CA VAL A 38 -7.16 -0.10 -15.55
C VAL A 38 -8.44 -0.82 -15.18
N ARG A 39 -9.34 -0.11 -14.46
CA ARG A 39 -10.67 -0.58 -14.10
C ARG A 39 -11.72 0.36 -14.68
N HIS A 40 -12.69 -0.20 -15.38
CA HIS A 40 -13.84 0.55 -15.85
C HIS A 40 -14.86 0.78 -14.72
N THR A 41 -15.66 1.85 -14.83
CA THR A 41 -16.67 2.20 -13.81
C THR A 41 -17.74 1.14 -13.59
N ASP A 42 -17.96 0.23 -14.55
CA ASP A 42 -18.85 -0.94 -14.40
C ASP A 42 -18.22 -2.13 -13.68
N GLY A 43 -16.92 -2.05 -13.32
CA GLY A 43 -16.21 -3.04 -12.55
C GLY A 43 -15.30 -3.98 -13.35
N GLU A 44 -15.30 -3.94 -14.68
CA GLU A 44 -14.40 -4.75 -15.50
C GLU A 44 -12.98 -4.18 -15.56
N TYR A 45 -12.01 -5.04 -15.79
CA TYR A 45 -10.59 -4.72 -15.90
C TYR A 45 -10.09 -4.88 -17.34
N LEU A 46 -9.22 -3.97 -17.76
CA LEU A 46 -8.59 -4.03 -19.08
C LEU A 46 -7.37 -4.96 -19.06
N LEU A 47 -7.37 -5.96 -19.93
CA LEU A 47 -6.22 -6.80 -20.22
C LEU A 47 -5.66 -6.45 -21.60
N MET A 48 -4.32 -6.38 -21.68
CA MET A 48 -3.60 -6.16 -22.93
C MET A 48 -2.82 -7.43 -23.29
N GLN A 49 -2.86 -7.86 -24.55
CA GLN A 49 -2.08 -9.00 -25.02
C GLN A 49 -0.78 -8.53 -25.63
N ARG A 50 0.35 -9.05 -25.14
CA ARG A 50 1.68 -8.69 -25.66
C ARG A 50 1.86 -9.11 -27.11
N ASP A 51 2.50 -8.26 -27.89
CA ASP A 51 2.89 -8.60 -29.27
C ASP A 51 3.75 -9.87 -29.28
N SER A 52 3.51 -10.74 -30.24
CA SER A 52 4.19 -12.05 -30.35
C SER A 52 5.72 -11.96 -30.46
N ARG A 53 6.25 -10.81 -30.87
CA ARG A 53 7.70 -10.55 -31.01
C ARG A 53 8.37 -10.21 -29.68
N LYS A 54 7.61 -9.93 -28.62
CA LYS A 54 8.14 -9.55 -27.31
C LYS A 54 8.43 -10.76 -26.44
N HIS A 55 9.21 -10.53 -25.39
CA HIS A 55 9.37 -11.50 -24.31
C HIS A 55 8.00 -11.75 -23.66
N TYR A 56 7.61 -13.00 -23.47
CA TYR A 56 6.26 -13.43 -23.11
C TYR A 56 5.16 -13.07 -24.15
N GLY A 57 5.52 -13.04 -25.46
CA GLY A 57 4.56 -12.75 -26.54
C GLY A 57 3.33 -13.65 -26.50
N GLY A 58 2.15 -13.05 -26.74
CA GLY A 58 0.86 -13.73 -26.70
C GLY A 58 0.25 -13.91 -25.30
N MET A 59 1.00 -13.65 -24.23
CA MET A 59 0.46 -13.65 -22.87
C MET A 59 -0.26 -12.34 -22.57
N TRP A 60 -1.20 -12.39 -21.65
CA TRP A 60 -1.96 -11.22 -21.20
C TRP A 60 -1.20 -10.47 -20.11
N GLU A 61 -1.26 -9.16 -20.21
CA GLU A 61 -0.86 -8.21 -19.17
C GLU A 61 -2.11 -7.49 -18.69
N ALA A 62 -2.20 -7.37 -17.40
CA ALA A 62 -3.33 -6.65 -16.85
C ALA A 62 -3.01 -5.16 -16.62
N THR A 63 -1.91 -4.68 -17.14
CA THR A 63 -1.43 -3.32 -16.92
C THR A 63 -0.83 -2.75 -18.20
N ALA A 64 -0.99 -1.45 -18.40
CA ALA A 64 -0.11 -0.67 -19.24
C ALA A 64 1.11 -0.27 -18.40
N GLY A 65 2.33 -0.30 -18.96
CA GLY A 65 3.46 0.10 -18.14
C GLY A 65 4.82 0.03 -18.81
N GLY A 66 5.74 0.83 -18.24
CA GLY A 66 7.11 0.92 -18.72
C GLY A 66 8.04 1.60 -17.74
N SER A 67 9.29 1.78 -18.17
CA SER A 67 10.32 2.40 -17.34
C SER A 67 10.20 3.92 -17.31
N ALA A 68 10.33 4.52 -16.14
CA ALA A 68 10.41 5.96 -15.99
C ALA A 68 11.68 6.50 -16.62
N LEU A 69 11.54 7.51 -17.47
CA LEU A 69 12.65 8.18 -18.12
C LEU A 69 13.43 9.06 -17.12
N GLN A 70 14.64 9.45 -17.48
CA GLN A 70 15.45 10.35 -16.67
C GLN A 70 14.68 11.64 -16.35
N GLY A 71 14.55 11.97 -15.08
CA GLY A 71 13.84 13.14 -14.58
C GLY A 71 12.32 13.00 -14.53
N GLU A 72 11.76 11.89 -15.00
CA GLU A 72 10.32 11.64 -14.99
C GLU A 72 9.87 11.16 -13.61
N LYS A 73 8.77 11.75 -13.09
CA LYS A 73 8.16 11.27 -11.84
C LYS A 73 7.33 10.01 -12.10
N PRO A 74 7.14 9.13 -11.10
CA PRO A 74 6.35 7.91 -11.26
C PRO A 74 4.95 8.13 -11.84
N LEU A 75 4.23 9.15 -11.35
CA LEU A 75 2.89 9.47 -11.87
C LEU A 75 2.91 9.92 -13.34
N ASP A 76 3.89 10.75 -13.72
CA ASP A 76 4.01 11.24 -15.09
C ASP A 76 4.34 10.08 -16.06
N CYS A 77 5.20 9.16 -15.63
CA CYS A 77 5.50 7.91 -16.34
C CYS A 77 4.24 7.06 -16.53
N ALA A 78 3.50 6.81 -15.45
CA ALA A 78 2.29 6.00 -15.50
C ALA A 78 1.23 6.61 -16.45
N ILE A 79 1.02 7.92 -16.42
CA ILE A 79 0.10 8.63 -17.31
C ILE A 79 0.57 8.54 -18.78
N ARG A 80 1.87 8.68 -19.04
CA ARG A 80 2.46 8.57 -20.38
C ARG A 80 2.26 7.16 -20.94
N GLU A 81 2.67 6.12 -20.19
CA GLU A 81 2.56 4.72 -20.60
C GLU A 81 1.09 4.31 -20.82
N LEU A 82 0.19 4.70 -19.93
CA LEU A 82 -1.25 4.46 -20.08
C LEU A 82 -1.76 5.00 -21.42
N ARG A 83 -1.39 6.25 -21.74
CA ARG A 83 -1.81 6.88 -22.99
C ARG A 83 -1.18 6.23 -24.22
N GLU A 84 0.11 5.87 -24.16
CA GLU A 84 0.86 5.28 -25.29
C GLU A 84 0.34 3.87 -25.62
N GLU A 85 0.10 3.04 -24.62
CA GLU A 85 -0.29 1.64 -24.82
C GLU A 85 -1.80 1.43 -25.00
N THR A 86 -2.65 2.33 -24.49
CA THR A 86 -4.10 2.14 -24.50
C THR A 86 -4.91 3.26 -25.16
N GLY A 87 -4.29 4.43 -25.35
CA GLY A 87 -4.99 5.64 -25.78
C GLY A 87 -5.82 6.33 -24.68
N ILE A 88 -5.95 5.73 -23.49
CA ILE A 88 -6.69 6.31 -22.36
C ILE A 88 -5.94 7.54 -21.86
N ARG A 89 -6.68 8.64 -21.61
CA ARG A 89 -6.16 9.87 -21.05
C ARG A 89 -6.65 10.02 -19.63
N ALA A 90 -5.71 10.17 -18.70
CA ALA A 90 -5.98 10.44 -17.30
C ALA A 90 -5.14 11.65 -16.86
N GLU A 91 -5.70 12.47 -15.98
CA GLU A 91 -4.98 13.59 -15.34
C GLU A 91 -4.40 13.17 -13.99
N TYR A 92 -4.94 12.13 -13.39
CA TYR A 92 -4.53 11.59 -12.10
C TYR A 92 -4.73 10.07 -12.07
N LEU A 93 -3.83 9.40 -11.39
CA LEU A 93 -3.89 7.96 -11.09
C LEU A 93 -3.62 7.78 -9.60
N GLU A 94 -4.31 6.85 -8.99
CA GLU A 94 -4.09 6.48 -7.59
C GLU A 94 -2.89 5.52 -7.48
N GLU A 95 -1.86 5.89 -6.71
CA GLU A 95 -0.76 4.96 -6.44
C GLU A 95 -1.20 3.90 -5.43
N VAL A 96 -1.29 2.65 -5.86
CA VAL A 96 -1.77 1.52 -5.06
C VAL A 96 -0.65 0.61 -4.55
N GLY A 97 0.57 0.75 -5.04
CA GLY A 97 1.69 -0.07 -4.59
C GLY A 97 3.07 0.36 -5.05
N ARG A 98 4.08 0.00 -4.23
CA ARG A 98 5.49 -0.02 -4.62
C ARG A 98 6.12 -1.33 -4.22
N VAL A 99 6.73 -2.03 -5.17
CA VAL A 99 7.35 -3.34 -4.94
C VAL A 99 8.73 -3.37 -5.55
N ARG A 100 9.74 -3.71 -4.76
CA ARG A 100 11.06 -4.03 -5.28
C ARG A 100 11.06 -5.48 -5.76
N ALA A 101 11.31 -5.70 -7.04
CA ALA A 101 11.33 -7.04 -7.61
C ALA A 101 12.58 -7.82 -7.14
N ALA A 102 12.36 -8.98 -6.52
CA ALA A 102 13.44 -9.90 -6.20
C ALA A 102 14.12 -10.39 -7.50
N GLY A 103 15.45 -10.30 -7.56
CA GLY A 103 16.22 -10.75 -8.72
C GLY A 103 16.14 -9.87 -9.96
N ARG A 104 15.49 -8.70 -9.88
CA ARG A 104 15.47 -7.68 -10.92
C ARG A 104 15.91 -6.35 -10.33
N ASN A 105 16.68 -5.57 -11.06
CA ASN A 105 17.11 -4.24 -10.64
C ASN A 105 16.02 -3.19 -10.93
N ALA A 106 14.79 -3.47 -10.53
CA ALA A 106 13.62 -2.64 -10.79
C ALA A 106 12.76 -2.46 -9.53
N ILE A 107 12.23 -1.25 -9.37
CA ILE A 107 11.21 -0.89 -8.40
C ILE A 107 9.94 -0.61 -9.18
N TYR A 108 8.89 -1.38 -8.91
CA TYR A 108 7.58 -1.20 -9.54
C TYR A 108 6.74 -0.23 -8.72
N CYS A 109 6.26 0.82 -9.35
CA CYS A 109 5.25 1.74 -8.85
C CYS A 109 3.92 1.37 -9.52
N GLU A 110 2.95 0.92 -8.75
CA GLU A 110 1.67 0.41 -9.25
C GLU A 110 0.59 1.48 -9.07
N PHE A 111 -0.16 1.75 -10.13
CA PHE A 111 -1.21 2.76 -10.18
C PHE A 111 -2.54 2.14 -10.59
N LEU A 112 -3.65 2.67 -10.05
CA LEU A 112 -5.00 2.36 -10.46
C LEU A 112 -5.56 3.53 -11.28
N CYS A 113 -6.06 3.22 -12.48
CA CYS A 113 -6.86 4.10 -13.32
C CYS A 113 -8.31 3.64 -13.27
N ILE A 114 -9.22 4.49 -12.80
CA ILE A 114 -10.66 4.29 -12.96
C ILE A 114 -11.13 5.12 -14.14
N THR A 115 -11.78 4.50 -15.12
CA THR A 115 -12.19 5.16 -16.36
C THR A 115 -13.64 4.82 -16.74
N ASP A 116 -14.29 5.74 -17.41
CA ASP A 116 -15.59 5.56 -18.07
C ASP A 116 -15.47 5.58 -19.61
N CYS A 117 -14.26 5.39 -20.13
CA CYS A 117 -14.01 5.42 -21.57
C CYS A 117 -14.87 4.38 -22.31
N LYS A 118 -15.17 4.63 -23.57
CA LYS A 118 -15.82 3.61 -24.39
C LYS A 118 -14.90 2.41 -24.54
N LYS A 119 -15.38 1.21 -24.19
CA LYS A 119 -14.58 -0.02 -24.19
C LYS A 119 -13.97 -0.38 -25.55
N ASP A 120 -14.58 0.08 -26.64
CA ASP A 120 -14.11 -0.08 -28.02
C ASP A 120 -13.15 1.04 -28.48
N SER A 121 -12.83 2.00 -27.63
CA SER A 121 -11.93 3.12 -27.96
C SER A 121 -10.45 2.86 -27.65
N ILE A 122 -10.10 1.67 -27.20
CA ILE A 122 -8.71 1.32 -26.88
C ILE A 122 -7.86 1.31 -28.15
N ILE A 123 -6.73 2.00 -28.09
CA ILE A 123 -5.77 2.11 -29.18
C ILE A 123 -4.53 1.28 -28.81
N LEU A 124 -4.28 0.23 -29.59
CA LEU A 124 -3.12 -0.63 -29.40
C LEU A 124 -1.85 0.07 -29.91
N GLN A 125 -0.78 -0.01 -29.13
CA GLN A 125 0.52 0.45 -29.56
C GLN A 125 1.17 -0.61 -30.47
N GLU A 126 1.48 -0.22 -31.70
CA GLU A 126 2.11 -1.12 -32.68
C GLU A 126 3.47 -1.64 -32.16
N GLY A 127 3.63 -2.95 -32.20
CA GLY A 127 4.86 -3.62 -31.75
C GLY A 127 4.93 -3.87 -30.24
N GLU A 128 4.00 -3.31 -29.45
CA GLU A 128 3.89 -3.54 -28.02
C GLU A 128 2.74 -4.49 -27.70
N THR A 129 1.55 -4.21 -28.20
CA THR A 129 0.31 -4.94 -27.92
C THR A 129 -0.37 -5.44 -29.18
N ALA A 130 -0.91 -6.67 -29.13
CA ALA A 130 -1.59 -7.33 -30.26
C ALA A 130 -3.10 -7.32 -30.16
N ALA A 131 -3.65 -7.33 -28.95
CA ALA A 131 -5.08 -7.35 -28.68
C ALA A 131 -5.37 -6.77 -27.27
N TYR A 132 -6.64 -6.51 -27.00
CA TYR A 132 -7.13 -6.19 -25.67
C TYR A 132 -8.45 -6.89 -25.40
N GLN A 133 -8.79 -7.01 -24.13
CA GLN A 133 -10.11 -7.45 -23.67
C GLN A 133 -10.47 -6.83 -22.34
N TRP A 134 -11.77 -6.62 -22.13
CA TRP A 134 -12.31 -6.29 -20.82
C TRP A 134 -12.82 -7.56 -20.17
N VAL A 135 -12.45 -7.78 -18.92
CA VAL A 135 -12.80 -8.99 -18.15
C VAL A 135 -13.38 -8.60 -16.80
N THR A 136 -14.30 -9.41 -16.33
CA THR A 136 -14.81 -9.30 -14.96
C THR A 136 -13.73 -9.68 -13.95
N GLN A 137 -13.94 -9.29 -12.69
CA GLN A 137 -13.06 -9.69 -11.59
C GLN A 137 -12.90 -11.22 -11.50
N ASP A 138 -14.00 -11.97 -11.63
CA ASP A 138 -13.98 -13.42 -11.51
C ASP A 138 -13.25 -14.09 -12.69
N GLU A 139 -13.44 -13.59 -13.91
CA GLU A 139 -12.70 -14.04 -15.09
C GLU A 139 -11.19 -13.82 -14.90
N LEU A 140 -10.77 -12.61 -14.49
CA LEU A 140 -9.37 -12.31 -14.24
C LEU A 140 -8.75 -13.25 -13.18
N LEU A 141 -9.46 -13.50 -12.08
CA LEU A 141 -8.97 -14.35 -11.00
C LEU A 141 -8.94 -15.84 -11.37
N SER A 142 -9.75 -16.24 -12.35
CA SER A 142 -9.75 -17.63 -12.87
C SER A 142 -8.68 -17.88 -13.92
N MET A 143 -8.03 -16.84 -14.47
CA MET A 143 -6.96 -16.99 -15.46
C MET A 143 -5.78 -17.76 -14.90
N LYS A 144 -5.23 -18.65 -15.72
CA LYS A 144 -4.08 -19.46 -15.32
C LYS A 144 -2.77 -18.67 -15.39
N ARG A 145 -1.80 -19.11 -14.58
CA ARG A 145 -0.48 -18.47 -14.52
C ARG A 145 0.22 -18.43 -15.90
N GLU A 146 0.00 -19.43 -16.73
CA GLU A 146 0.59 -19.56 -18.07
C GLU A 146 0.00 -18.57 -19.08
N GLU A 147 -1.14 -17.95 -18.78
CA GLU A 147 -1.81 -16.96 -19.63
C GLU A 147 -1.37 -15.53 -19.30
N LEU A 148 -0.74 -15.33 -18.14
CA LEU A 148 -0.41 -14.01 -17.58
C LEU A 148 1.10 -13.78 -17.52
N VAL A 149 1.53 -12.58 -17.90
CA VAL A 149 2.92 -12.12 -17.74
C VAL A 149 3.29 -12.03 -16.25
N THR A 150 2.38 -11.55 -15.42
CA THR A 150 2.56 -11.35 -13.98
C THR A 150 1.29 -11.68 -13.20
N GLN A 151 1.45 -12.04 -11.93
CA GLN A 151 0.33 -12.24 -11.00
C GLN A 151 -0.02 -10.99 -10.18
N ARG A 152 0.72 -9.89 -10.34
CA ARG A 152 0.51 -8.70 -9.50
C ARG A 152 -0.92 -8.18 -9.54
N MET A 153 -1.52 -8.09 -10.72
CA MET A 153 -2.91 -7.66 -10.85
C MET A 153 -3.90 -8.65 -10.25
N GLN A 154 -3.69 -9.96 -10.41
CA GLN A 154 -4.55 -10.93 -9.74
C GLN A 154 -4.49 -10.78 -8.23
N ASN A 155 -3.28 -10.59 -7.68
CA ASN A 155 -3.11 -10.34 -6.26
C ASN A 155 -3.83 -9.07 -5.80
N PHE A 156 -3.66 -7.97 -6.54
CA PHE A 156 -4.36 -6.70 -6.25
C PHE A 156 -5.89 -6.87 -6.29
N VAL A 157 -6.41 -7.51 -7.33
CA VAL A 157 -7.85 -7.71 -7.50
C VAL A 157 -8.40 -8.72 -6.50
N ASP A 158 -7.64 -9.74 -6.12
CA ASP A 158 -8.02 -10.69 -5.08
C ASP A 158 -8.12 -10.01 -3.70
N ASP A 159 -7.21 -9.10 -3.40
CA ASP A 159 -7.27 -8.28 -2.19
C ASP A 159 -8.51 -7.36 -2.13
N LEU A 160 -9.12 -7.04 -3.30
CA LEU A 160 -10.37 -6.26 -3.37
C LEU A 160 -11.65 -7.10 -3.24
N LYS A 161 -11.57 -8.43 -3.23
CA LYS A 161 -12.76 -9.28 -3.07
C LYS A 161 -13.44 -9.05 -1.72
N PRO A 162 -14.79 -9.03 -1.69
CA PRO A 162 -15.54 -8.86 -0.44
C PRO A 162 -15.27 -9.93 0.64
N GLY A 163 -14.68 -11.05 0.30
CA GLY A 163 -14.30 -12.11 1.25
C GLY A 163 -12.83 -12.07 1.69
N ASN A 164 -11.98 -11.33 0.95
CA ASN A 164 -10.59 -11.06 1.30
C ASN A 164 -10.42 -9.66 1.89
N ARG A 165 -11.51 -8.91 2.05
CA ARG A 165 -11.50 -7.66 2.78
C ARG A 165 -11.29 -7.98 4.24
N LEU A 166 -10.11 -7.61 4.72
CA LEU A 166 -9.87 -7.52 6.15
C LEU A 166 -10.94 -6.62 6.76
N ASP A 167 -11.75 -7.15 7.64
CA ASP A 167 -12.71 -6.35 8.39
C ASP A 167 -11.95 -5.56 9.44
N VAL A 168 -12.19 -4.26 9.48
CA VAL A 168 -11.61 -3.39 10.51
C VAL A 168 -12.72 -2.98 11.46
N LYS A 169 -12.59 -3.42 12.71
CA LYS A 169 -13.58 -3.19 13.78
C LYS A 169 -13.01 -2.27 14.85
N LYS A 170 -13.83 -1.38 15.35
CA LYS A 170 -13.51 -0.44 16.45
C LYS A 170 -14.07 -1.00 17.75
N LEU A 171 -13.26 -1.73 18.50
CA LEU A 171 -13.71 -2.48 19.67
C LEU A 171 -13.78 -1.63 20.94
N THR A 172 -14.75 -1.98 21.77
CA THR A 172 -14.92 -1.59 23.16
C THR A 172 -14.92 -2.84 24.06
N ALA A 173 -14.83 -2.66 25.35
CA ALA A 173 -14.90 -3.77 26.31
C ALA A 173 -16.23 -4.58 26.27
N ALA A 174 -17.25 -4.09 25.58
CA ALA A 174 -18.54 -4.77 25.42
C ALA A 174 -18.55 -5.75 24.22
N ASP A 175 -17.56 -5.68 23.33
CA ASP A 175 -17.51 -6.49 22.13
C ASP A 175 -16.97 -7.90 22.41
N ALA A 176 -17.51 -8.89 21.72
CA ALA A 176 -17.16 -10.30 21.94
C ALA A 176 -15.68 -10.61 21.63
N GLU A 177 -15.11 -9.88 20.67
CA GLU A 177 -13.73 -10.03 20.24
C GLU A 177 -12.72 -9.42 21.21
N TRP A 178 -13.15 -8.62 22.19
CA TRP A 178 -12.27 -7.90 23.11
C TRP A 178 -11.27 -8.81 23.82
N ASN A 179 -11.76 -9.85 24.49
CA ASN A 179 -10.90 -10.78 25.22
C ASN A 179 -10.04 -11.64 24.27
N VAL A 180 -10.58 -12.01 23.11
CA VAL A 180 -9.84 -12.77 22.09
C VAL A 180 -8.66 -11.95 21.56
N LEU A 181 -8.88 -10.65 21.33
CA LEU A 181 -7.81 -9.76 20.90
C LEU A 181 -6.77 -9.54 22.01
N ALA A 182 -7.19 -9.37 23.26
CA ALA A 182 -6.28 -9.26 24.40
C ALA A 182 -5.36 -10.49 24.52
N ASP A 183 -5.92 -11.68 24.42
CA ASP A 183 -5.16 -12.94 24.47
C ASP A 183 -4.22 -13.08 23.28
N TYR A 184 -4.63 -12.68 22.10
CA TYR A 184 -3.76 -12.63 20.91
C TYR A 184 -2.60 -11.64 21.09
N ALA A 185 -2.88 -10.42 21.55
CA ALA A 185 -1.87 -9.38 21.76
C ALA A 185 -0.82 -9.82 22.80
N GLU A 186 -1.24 -10.45 23.89
CA GLU A 186 -0.34 -10.98 24.93
C GLU A 186 0.66 -12.01 24.36
N ASN A 187 0.24 -12.82 23.39
CA ASN A 187 1.00 -13.92 22.84
C ASN A 187 1.65 -13.63 21.47
N CYS A 188 1.46 -12.43 20.93
CA CYS A 188 2.06 -12.05 19.65
C CYS A 188 3.59 -11.86 19.77
N SER A 189 4.27 -11.80 18.63
CA SER A 189 5.73 -11.64 18.56
C SER A 189 6.24 -10.27 19.03
N TRP A 190 5.36 -9.30 19.28
CA TRP A 190 5.72 -7.94 19.68
C TRP A 190 5.56 -7.73 21.19
N GLY A 191 6.63 -7.29 21.85
CA GLY A 191 6.65 -7.15 23.32
C GLY A 191 5.60 -6.18 23.88
N ALA A 192 5.25 -5.11 23.16
CA ALA A 192 4.22 -4.17 23.58
C ALA A 192 2.78 -4.75 23.55
N GLY A 193 2.58 -5.88 22.89
CA GLY A 193 1.29 -6.58 22.91
C GLY A 193 0.84 -6.99 24.33
N ARG A 194 1.78 -7.31 25.21
CA ARG A 194 1.46 -7.59 26.63
C ARG A 194 0.90 -6.38 27.34
N THR A 195 1.48 -5.20 27.09
CA THR A 195 0.98 -3.94 27.65
C THR A 195 -0.43 -3.66 27.17
N LEU A 196 -0.69 -3.82 25.87
CA LEU A 196 -2.05 -3.69 25.33
C LEU A 196 -3.03 -4.64 26.02
N ALA A 197 -2.67 -5.92 26.16
CA ALA A 197 -3.53 -6.92 26.80
C ALA A 197 -3.86 -6.55 28.25
N GLU A 198 -2.89 -6.04 29.01
CA GLU A 198 -3.09 -5.55 30.37
C GLU A 198 -4.03 -4.33 30.41
N GLU A 199 -3.83 -3.34 29.54
CA GLU A 199 -4.68 -2.15 29.44
C GLU A 199 -6.11 -2.50 29.03
N MET A 200 -6.29 -3.42 28.08
CA MET A 200 -7.61 -3.93 27.69
C MET A 200 -8.32 -4.60 28.86
N ARG A 201 -7.67 -5.48 29.62
CA ARG A 201 -8.26 -6.18 30.78
C ARG A 201 -8.58 -5.24 31.93
N GLN A 202 -7.86 -4.12 32.04
CA GLN A 202 -8.10 -3.06 33.02
C GLN A 202 -9.13 -2.01 32.55
N ASN A 203 -9.70 -2.18 31.35
CA ASN A 203 -10.64 -1.23 30.73
C ASN A 203 -10.10 0.20 30.64
N HIS A 204 -8.83 0.37 30.25
CA HIS A 204 -8.22 1.69 30.06
C HIS A 204 -8.84 2.47 28.90
N PHE A 205 -9.33 1.78 27.87
CA PHE A 205 -9.95 2.40 26.70
C PHE A 205 -11.40 2.76 26.99
N THR A 206 -11.67 4.03 27.26
CA THR A 206 -12.98 4.52 27.68
C THR A 206 -13.48 5.67 26.80
N GLY A 207 -14.76 5.97 26.87
CA GLY A 207 -15.37 7.07 26.13
C GLY A 207 -15.23 6.88 24.61
N TRP A 208 -14.43 7.73 23.97
CA TRP A 208 -14.17 7.67 22.52
C TRP A 208 -12.99 6.77 22.16
N GLU A 209 -12.19 6.34 23.12
CA GLU A 209 -11.01 5.50 22.84
C GLU A 209 -11.42 4.11 22.36
N ARG A 210 -10.65 3.52 21.48
CA ARG A 210 -10.94 2.22 20.84
C ARG A 210 -9.67 1.40 20.66
N VAL A 211 -9.83 0.09 20.69
CA VAL A 211 -8.87 -0.83 20.10
C VAL A 211 -9.40 -1.25 18.74
N ILE A 212 -8.61 -1.00 17.71
CA ILE A 212 -8.93 -1.31 16.32
C ILE A 212 -8.40 -2.70 16.01
N LEU A 213 -9.29 -3.58 15.60
CA LEU A 213 -9.00 -4.94 15.19
C LEU A 213 -9.12 -5.06 13.68
N ALA A 214 -8.09 -5.59 13.02
CA ALA A 214 -8.18 -6.04 11.64
C ALA A 214 -8.30 -7.57 11.62
N GLU A 215 -9.35 -8.09 11.01
CA GLU A 215 -9.63 -9.52 10.86
C GLU A 215 -9.63 -9.95 9.40
N ASP A 216 -9.10 -11.16 9.15
CA ASP A 216 -9.20 -11.89 7.91
C ASP A 216 -9.99 -13.17 8.16
N GLN A 217 -11.26 -13.20 7.74
CA GLN A 217 -12.14 -14.36 7.89
C GLN A 217 -12.15 -14.92 9.34
N GLY A 218 -12.24 -14.04 10.33
CA GLY A 218 -12.24 -14.41 11.74
C GLY A 218 -10.87 -14.70 12.35
N ARG A 219 -9.78 -14.47 11.60
CA ARG A 219 -8.41 -14.51 12.11
C ARG A 219 -7.91 -13.10 12.36
N ILE A 220 -7.27 -12.88 13.47
CA ILE A 220 -6.67 -11.58 13.77
C ILE A 220 -5.47 -11.35 12.86
N ALA A 221 -5.57 -10.35 11.99
CA ALA A 221 -4.52 -9.94 11.07
C ALA A 221 -3.64 -8.83 11.63
N GLY A 222 -4.17 -8.01 12.53
CA GLY A 222 -3.45 -6.93 13.19
C GLY A 222 -4.35 -6.13 14.11
N TYR A 223 -3.74 -5.16 14.80
CA TYR A 223 -4.47 -4.24 15.67
C TYR A 223 -3.73 -2.90 15.79
N CYS A 224 -4.45 -1.87 16.21
CA CYS A 224 -3.88 -0.63 16.74
C CYS A 224 -4.84 -0.03 17.79
N THR A 225 -4.41 1.04 18.45
CA THR A 225 -5.23 1.76 19.41
C THR A 225 -5.53 3.17 18.94
N VAL A 226 -6.65 3.72 19.38
CA VAL A 226 -6.98 5.13 19.33
C VAL A 226 -7.19 5.59 20.75
N SER A 227 -6.35 6.51 21.24
CA SER A 227 -6.29 6.88 22.67
C SER A 227 -5.91 8.35 22.87
N GLY A 228 -6.19 8.89 24.06
CA GLY A 228 -5.80 10.24 24.44
C GLY A 228 -4.32 10.38 24.78
N THR A 229 -3.64 9.28 25.08
CA THR A 229 -2.23 9.25 25.46
C THR A 229 -1.50 8.10 24.77
N ASP A 230 -0.18 8.20 24.69
CA ASP A 230 0.73 7.14 24.24
C ASP A 230 1.87 7.02 25.29
N CYS A 231 2.92 6.30 24.95
CA CYS A 231 4.06 5.97 25.82
C CYS A 231 4.90 7.17 26.27
N ILE A 232 4.75 8.36 25.69
CA ILE A 232 5.48 9.56 26.11
C ILE A 232 4.62 10.37 27.06
N PRO A 233 5.02 10.49 28.35
CA PRO A 233 4.26 11.27 29.33
C PRO A 233 4.45 12.78 29.14
N ASP A 234 3.54 13.56 29.73
CA ASP A 234 3.64 15.01 29.88
C ASP A 234 3.83 15.81 28.56
N VAL A 235 3.19 15.35 27.49
CA VAL A 235 3.14 16.03 26.18
C VAL A 235 1.73 16.52 25.89
N PRO A 236 1.56 17.66 25.16
CA PRO A 236 0.24 18.26 24.91
C PRO A 236 -0.50 17.61 23.72
N TYR A 237 0.03 16.56 23.16
CA TYR A 237 -0.46 15.96 21.92
C TYR A 237 -1.60 14.97 22.20
N MET A 238 -2.68 15.06 21.44
CA MET A 238 -3.79 14.08 21.40
C MET A 238 -4.69 14.36 20.18
N PRO A 239 -5.40 13.36 19.62
CA PRO A 239 -5.39 11.94 19.95
C PRO A 239 -4.20 11.20 19.33
N TYR A 240 -3.94 10.00 19.80
CA TYR A 240 -2.92 9.12 19.26
C TYR A 240 -3.51 7.91 18.52
N ILE A 241 -2.85 7.51 17.45
CA ILE A 241 -2.91 6.14 16.94
C ILE A 241 -1.65 5.44 17.47
N GLY A 242 -1.82 4.45 18.34
CA GLY A 242 -0.74 3.76 19.02
C GLY A 242 -0.79 2.25 18.88
N MET A 243 0.18 1.57 19.46
CA MET A 243 0.26 0.10 19.57
C MET A 243 -0.06 -0.64 18.26
N LEU A 244 0.45 -0.12 17.14
CA LEU A 244 0.20 -0.67 15.81
C LEU A 244 1.00 -1.96 15.57
N PHE A 245 0.30 -3.07 15.41
CA PHE A 245 0.86 -4.38 15.12
C PHE A 245 0.21 -5.02 13.90
N VAL A 246 1.02 -5.64 13.05
CA VAL A 246 0.59 -6.46 11.90
C VAL A 246 1.20 -7.85 12.04
N GLY A 247 0.34 -8.87 12.05
CA GLY A 247 0.75 -10.27 12.04
C GLY A 247 1.71 -10.57 10.89
N GLU A 248 2.69 -11.45 11.13
CA GLU A 248 3.81 -11.68 10.20
C GLU A 248 3.33 -12.07 8.80
N GLU A 249 2.29 -12.90 8.70
CA GLU A 249 1.71 -13.38 7.44
C GLU A 249 0.95 -12.30 6.65
N TYR A 250 0.62 -11.17 7.32
CA TYR A 250 -0.09 -10.02 6.73
C TYR A 250 0.83 -8.84 6.40
N ARG A 251 2.12 -8.94 6.72
CA ARG A 251 3.09 -7.86 6.43
C ARG A 251 3.33 -7.72 4.93
N GLY A 252 3.66 -6.49 4.51
CA GLY A 252 3.87 -6.16 3.09
C GLY A 252 2.58 -5.96 2.28
N LYS A 253 1.39 -6.10 2.92
CA LYS A 253 0.07 -5.93 2.29
C LYS A 253 -0.62 -4.61 2.67
N ARG A 254 0.13 -3.61 3.13
CA ARG A 254 -0.36 -2.29 3.57
C ARG A 254 -1.43 -2.29 4.67
N LEU A 255 -1.54 -3.38 5.43
CA LEU A 255 -2.53 -3.47 6.49
C LEU A 255 -2.36 -2.36 7.55
N SER A 256 -1.12 -2.00 7.89
CA SER A 256 -0.82 -0.88 8.80
C SER A 256 -1.39 0.44 8.30
N GLN A 257 -1.23 0.75 7.01
CA GLN A 257 -1.81 1.95 6.40
C GLN A 257 -3.33 1.93 6.52
N ARG A 258 -3.95 0.81 6.15
CA ARG A 258 -5.42 0.67 6.21
C ARG A 258 -5.97 0.86 7.61
N MET A 259 -5.35 0.26 8.64
CA MET A 259 -5.76 0.47 10.02
C MET A 259 -5.61 1.93 10.46
N ILE A 260 -4.52 2.60 10.03
CA ILE A 260 -4.31 4.02 10.29
C ILE A 260 -5.38 4.88 9.59
N ASP A 261 -5.74 4.56 8.36
CA ASP A 261 -6.76 5.31 7.61
C ASP A 261 -8.14 5.14 8.26
N ASP A 262 -8.55 3.92 8.65
CA ASP A 262 -9.79 3.66 9.40
C ASP A 262 -9.80 4.37 10.78
N ALA A 263 -8.67 4.37 11.48
CA ALA A 263 -8.51 5.09 12.75
C ALA A 263 -8.61 6.61 12.56
N SER A 264 -7.99 7.12 11.50
CA SER A 264 -8.03 8.55 11.14
C SER A 264 -9.44 9.02 10.79
N GLU A 265 -10.17 8.22 10.01
CA GLU A 265 -11.57 8.49 9.67
C GLU A 265 -12.46 8.52 10.92
N TYR A 266 -12.31 7.55 11.80
CA TYR A 266 -13.00 7.51 13.08
C TYR A 266 -12.73 8.77 13.94
N LEU A 267 -11.48 9.19 14.05
CA LEU A 267 -11.12 10.42 14.78
C LEU A 267 -11.72 11.65 14.16
N LYS A 268 -11.74 11.73 12.83
CA LYS A 268 -12.37 12.82 12.09
C LYS A 268 -13.89 12.89 12.32
N GLU A 269 -14.58 11.75 12.36
CA GLU A 269 -16.02 11.65 12.71
C GLU A 269 -16.29 12.19 14.11
N LEU A 270 -15.34 12.03 15.06
CA LEU A 270 -15.41 12.59 16.40
C LEU A 270 -15.09 14.08 16.49
N GLY A 271 -14.69 14.71 15.38
CA GLY A 271 -14.39 16.13 15.30
C GLY A 271 -12.93 16.51 15.58
N PHE A 272 -12.03 15.54 15.65
CA PHE A 272 -10.59 15.84 15.69
C PHE A 272 -10.11 16.32 14.31
N SER A 273 -9.17 17.26 14.28
CA SER A 273 -8.58 17.80 13.06
C SER A 273 -7.15 17.34 12.80
N GLU A 274 -6.59 16.58 13.74
CA GLU A 274 -5.21 16.09 13.70
C GLU A 274 -5.07 14.81 14.51
N VAL A 275 -4.00 14.07 14.24
CA VAL A 275 -3.67 12.83 14.94
C VAL A 275 -2.17 12.70 15.11
N TYR A 276 -1.76 12.04 16.18
CA TYR A 276 -0.36 11.82 16.55
C TYR A 276 -0.02 10.32 16.60
N LEU A 277 1.26 10.02 16.49
CA LEU A 277 1.80 8.66 16.58
C LEU A 277 3.22 8.72 17.15
N VAL A 278 3.60 7.75 17.99
CA VAL A 278 4.96 7.63 18.53
C VAL A 278 5.64 6.40 17.96
N SER A 279 6.84 6.57 17.40
CA SER A 279 7.61 5.44 16.86
C SER A 279 9.09 5.79 16.67
N ASP A 280 9.94 4.74 16.65
CA ASP A 280 11.33 4.79 16.20
C ASP A 280 11.51 4.32 14.74
N HIS A 281 10.44 3.95 14.04
CA HIS A 281 10.50 3.59 12.63
C HIS A 281 10.82 4.81 11.77
N GLU A 282 11.73 4.64 10.82
CA GLU A 282 12.08 5.66 9.84
C GLU A 282 11.46 5.35 8.48
N ASN A 283 11.00 6.39 7.78
CA ASN A 283 10.47 6.30 6.42
C ASN A 283 9.25 5.35 6.26
N LEU A 284 8.51 5.09 7.33
CA LEU A 284 7.27 4.32 7.29
C LEU A 284 6.04 5.23 7.34
N TYR A 285 5.93 6.00 8.41
CA TYR A 285 4.75 6.83 8.65
C TYR A 285 4.72 8.09 7.79
N GLU A 286 5.87 8.55 7.33
CA GLU A 286 5.98 9.61 6.34
C GLU A 286 5.28 9.23 5.01
N LYS A 287 5.30 7.94 4.63
CA LYS A 287 4.56 7.43 3.46
C LYS A 287 3.05 7.45 3.66
N TYR A 288 2.59 7.52 4.89
CA TYR A 288 1.16 7.61 5.25
C TYR A 288 0.72 9.06 5.52
N GLY A 289 1.59 10.04 5.19
CA GLY A 289 1.33 11.47 5.30
C GLY A 289 1.63 12.08 6.67
N PHE A 290 2.30 11.34 7.55
CA PHE A 290 2.76 11.89 8.82
C PHE A 290 4.07 12.66 8.67
N GLN A 291 4.27 13.63 9.56
CA GLN A 291 5.50 14.43 9.66
C GLN A 291 6.03 14.34 11.08
N VAL A 292 7.35 14.22 11.23
CA VAL A 292 8.01 14.29 12.55
C VAL A 292 7.92 15.73 13.06
N ILE A 293 7.40 15.91 14.26
CA ILE A 293 7.25 17.22 14.91
C ILE A 293 8.07 17.38 16.19
N ASP A 294 8.41 16.27 16.84
CA ASP A 294 9.18 16.28 18.10
C ASP A 294 9.93 14.95 18.29
N GLU A 295 10.91 14.94 19.19
CA GLU A 295 11.60 13.74 19.64
C GLU A 295 11.72 13.75 21.16
N LYS A 296 11.34 12.67 21.81
CA LYS A 296 11.32 12.54 23.28
C LYS A 296 11.92 11.22 23.72
N MET A 297 12.47 11.24 24.93
CA MET A 297 12.95 10.04 25.60
C MET A 297 11.76 9.24 26.13
N ALA A 298 11.58 8.01 25.68
CA ALA A 298 10.57 7.11 26.22
C ALA A 298 11.00 6.58 27.61
N PRO A 299 10.06 6.12 28.45
CA PRO A 299 10.34 5.60 29.79
C PRO A 299 11.37 4.47 29.85
N TRP A 300 11.52 3.71 28.77
CA TRP A 300 12.52 2.62 28.65
C TRP A 300 13.88 3.08 28.14
N GLY A 301 14.15 4.41 28.06
CA GLY A 301 15.46 4.98 27.78
C GLY A 301 15.86 5.04 26.30
N ARG A 302 14.90 5.01 25.37
CA ARG A 302 15.14 5.21 23.92
C ARG A 302 14.46 6.47 23.44
N MET A 303 15.11 7.19 22.52
CA MET A 303 14.49 8.30 21.79
C MET A 303 13.39 7.76 20.87
N GLN A 304 12.25 8.45 20.88
CA GLN A 304 11.11 8.18 20.02
C GLN A 304 10.73 9.45 19.29
N LYS A 305 10.35 9.31 18.02
CA LYS A 305 9.81 10.40 17.23
C LYS A 305 8.32 10.53 17.50
N ILE A 306 7.84 11.75 17.62
CA ILE A 306 6.41 12.07 17.64
C ILE A 306 6.04 12.56 16.26
N TYR A 307 5.12 11.86 15.65
CA TYR A 307 4.58 12.14 14.33
C TYR A 307 3.23 12.84 14.44
N TRP A 308 2.94 13.71 13.49
CA TRP A 308 1.70 14.44 13.35
C TRP A 308 1.13 14.29 11.94
N LYS A 309 -0.20 14.23 11.83
CA LYS A 309 -0.92 14.27 10.56
C LYS A 309 -2.22 15.05 10.74
N GLY A 310 -2.54 15.96 9.79
CA GLY A 310 -3.89 16.56 9.66
C GLY A 310 -4.90 15.53 9.15
N LEU A 311 -6.15 15.57 9.68
CA LEU A 311 -7.26 14.66 9.36
C LEU A 311 -8.22 15.24 8.32
#